data_81c993e6fa03863e979546ae7f0c1bdd
#
_entry.id   81c993e6fa03863e979546ae7f0c1bdd
#
_cell.length_a   1.000
_cell.length_b   1.000
_cell.length_c   1.000
_cell.angle_alpha   90.00
_cell.angle_beta   90.00
_cell.angle_gamma   90.00
#
_symmetry.space_group_name_H-M   'P 1'
#
loop_
_entity.id
_entity.type
_entity.pdbx_description
1 polymer ?
#
loop_
_entity_poly.entity_id
_entity_poly.type
_entity_poly.pdbx_seq_one_letter_code
_entity_poly.pdbx_strand_id
1 'polypeptide(L)'
;MFRWYAINTYSGHENKVKANLEHRIISMNQAPRFRRVVVPTEQVIETKDGQKVQIEKRVYPGYLLVNMDLNDEIWKRVVQNVLLGQ
;
A
#
# COMPACT_ATOMS: atom_id res chain seq x y z
N MET A 1 7.08 -15.78 -9.29
CA MET A 1 8.21 -15.19 -8.57
C MET A 1 7.75 -13.94 -7.83
N PHE A 2 8.06 -13.83 -6.56
CA PHE A 2 7.71 -12.65 -5.77
C PHE A 2 8.65 -11.49 -6.08
N ARG A 3 8.06 -10.33 -6.32
CA ARG A 3 8.80 -9.09 -6.56
C ARG A 3 8.10 -7.92 -5.87
N TRP A 4 8.84 -6.86 -5.65
CA TRP A 4 8.28 -5.60 -5.16
C TRP A 4 7.77 -4.76 -6.33
N TYR A 5 6.56 -4.23 -6.17
CA TYR A 5 5.92 -3.36 -7.15
C TYR A 5 5.51 -2.06 -6.48
N ALA A 6 5.71 -0.96 -7.19
CA ALA A 6 5.21 0.34 -6.78
C ALA A 6 3.86 0.58 -7.50
N ILE A 7 2.82 0.77 -6.72
CA ILE A 7 1.47 0.98 -7.22
C ILE A 7 1.09 2.44 -7.03
N ASN A 8 0.66 3.10 -8.09
CA ASN A 8 0.16 4.47 -8.01
C ASN A 8 -1.24 4.52 -7.42
N THR A 9 -1.42 5.39 -6.43
CA THR A 9 -2.73 5.70 -5.85
C THR A 9 -2.93 7.21 -5.89
N TYR A 10 -4.14 7.67 -5.58
CA TYR A 10 -4.31 9.09 -5.33
C TYR A 10 -3.64 9.47 -4.01
N SER A 11 -2.95 10.60 -4.01
CA SER A 11 -2.29 11.10 -2.80
C SER A 11 -3.32 11.29 -1.69
N GLY A 12 -3.02 10.74 -0.51
CA GLY A 12 -3.95 10.73 0.61
C GLY A 12 -4.83 9.48 0.70
N HIS A 13 -4.89 8.66 -0.36
CA HIS A 13 -5.67 7.43 -0.39
C HIS A 13 -4.87 6.17 -0.10
N GLU A 14 -3.60 6.30 0.26
CA GLU A 14 -2.70 5.14 0.41
C GLU A 14 -3.21 4.13 1.42
N ASN A 15 -3.64 4.57 2.59
CA ASN A 15 -4.15 3.66 3.63
C ASN A 15 -5.49 3.04 3.23
N LYS A 16 -6.34 3.79 2.56
CA LYS A 16 -7.62 3.29 2.04
C LYS A 16 -7.40 2.19 1.01
N VAL A 17 -6.50 2.42 0.07
CA VAL A 17 -6.17 1.44 -0.97
C VAL A 17 -5.52 0.21 -0.36
N LYS A 18 -4.61 0.39 0.61
CA LYS A 18 -4.01 -0.73 1.33
C LYS A 18 -5.07 -1.61 1.98
N ALA A 19 -6.00 -1.01 2.73
CA ALA A 19 -7.06 -1.75 3.41
C ALA A 19 -7.95 -2.49 2.42
N ASN A 20 -8.35 -1.83 1.35
CA ASN A 20 -9.18 -2.44 0.31
C ASN A 20 -8.46 -3.58 -0.40
N LEU A 21 -7.18 -3.40 -0.68
CA LEU A 21 -6.36 -4.44 -1.32
C LEU A 21 -6.21 -5.65 -0.41
N GLU A 22 -5.90 -5.46 0.85
CA GLU A 22 -5.77 -6.55 1.81
C GLU A 22 -7.07 -7.32 1.98
N HIS A 23 -8.20 -6.60 2.05
CA HIS A 23 -9.52 -7.22 2.11
C HIS A 23 -9.80 -8.07 0.86
N ARG A 24 -9.48 -7.54 -0.32
CA ARG A 24 -9.71 -8.25 -1.58
C ARG A 24 -8.83 -9.48 -1.72
N ILE A 25 -7.58 -9.39 -1.28
CA ILE A 25 -6.66 -10.53 -1.28
C ILE A 25 -7.26 -11.70 -0.49
N ILE A 26 -7.83 -11.42 0.67
CA ILE A 26 -8.45 -12.43 1.52
C ILE A 26 -9.74 -12.95 0.89
N SER A 27 -10.62 -12.06 0.45
CA SER A 27 -11.93 -12.45 -0.10
C SER A 27 -11.81 -13.26 -1.40
N MET A 28 -10.74 -13.04 -2.16
CA MET A 28 -10.49 -13.77 -3.41
C MET A 28 -9.58 -14.97 -3.22
N ASN A 29 -9.21 -15.31 -1.98
CA ASN A 29 -8.33 -16.43 -1.64
C ASN A 29 -6.96 -16.33 -2.33
N GLN A 30 -6.41 -15.14 -2.42
CA GLN A 30 -5.14 -14.89 -3.09
C GLN A 30 -3.97 -14.61 -2.14
N ALA A 31 -4.16 -14.86 -0.84
CA ALA A 31 -3.12 -14.63 0.16
C ALA A 31 -1.78 -15.31 -0.17
N PRO A 32 -1.73 -16.53 -0.73
CA PRO A 32 -0.45 -17.13 -1.09
C PRO A 32 0.35 -16.38 -2.16
N ARG A 33 -0.27 -15.47 -2.88
CA ARG A 33 0.39 -14.69 -3.93
C ARG A 33 0.86 -13.31 -3.45
N PHE A 34 0.61 -12.99 -2.19
CA PHE A 34 0.98 -11.70 -1.59
C PHE A 34 1.76 -11.93 -0.31
N ARG A 35 2.82 -11.14 -0.11
CA ARG A 35 3.62 -11.21 1.12
C ARG A 35 3.44 -9.98 1.98
N ARG A 36 3.56 -8.78 1.38
CA ARG A 36 3.46 -7.53 2.13
C ARG A 36 2.83 -6.44 1.29
N VAL A 37 2.05 -5.60 1.94
CA VAL A 37 1.51 -4.37 1.39
C VAL A 37 1.93 -3.25 2.33
N VAL A 38 2.71 -2.31 1.83
CA VAL A 38 3.36 -1.29 2.66
C VAL A 38 3.09 0.10 2.11
N VAL A 39 2.68 1.01 2.98
CA VAL A 39 2.67 2.45 2.70
C VAL A 39 4.05 2.97 3.10
N PRO A 40 4.88 3.45 2.13
CA PRO A 40 6.24 3.86 2.47
C PRO A 40 6.22 5.13 3.31
N THR A 41 6.67 4.99 4.56
CA THR A 41 6.73 6.09 5.52
C THR A 41 8.08 6.08 6.22
N GLU A 42 8.42 7.23 6.80
CA GLU A 42 9.55 7.33 7.71
C GLU A 42 9.12 8.08 8.96
N GLN A 43 9.78 7.78 10.07
CA GLN A 43 9.54 8.51 11.30
C GLN A 43 10.55 9.65 11.40
N VAL A 44 10.03 10.85 11.64
CA VAL A 44 10.85 12.05 11.85
C VAL A 44 10.51 12.65 13.19
N ILE A 45 11.49 13.33 13.80
CA ILE A 45 11.30 14.04 15.05
C ILE A 45 11.13 15.52 14.72
N GLU A 46 10.01 16.09 15.14
CA GLU A 46 9.73 17.52 15.01
C GLU A 46 9.54 18.16 16.39
N THR A 47 9.87 19.44 16.49
CA THR A 47 9.61 20.20 17.71
C THR A 47 8.25 20.88 17.58
N LYS A 48 7.36 20.59 18.52
CA LYS A 48 6.02 21.17 18.54
C LYS A 48 5.71 21.63 19.96
N ASP A 49 5.40 22.93 20.12
CA ASP A 49 5.13 23.56 21.42
C ASP A 49 6.25 23.32 22.43
N GLY A 50 7.52 23.40 21.97
CA GLY A 50 8.69 23.17 22.78
C GLY A 50 9.01 21.74 23.14
N GLN A 51 8.21 20.80 22.62
CA GLN A 51 8.39 19.35 22.85
C GLN A 51 8.77 18.63 21.57
N LYS A 52 9.61 17.61 21.71
CA LYS A 52 9.95 16.73 20.59
C LYS A 52 8.84 15.70 20.42
N VAL A 53 8.27 15.65 19.22
CA VAL A 53 7.24 14.67 18.86
C VAL A 53 7.74 13.84 17.69
N GLN A 54 7.38 12.56 17.72
CA GLN A 54 7.67 11.63 16.65
C GLN A 54 6.51 11.63 15.67
N ILE A 55 6.79 11.98 14.41
CA ILE A 55 5.77 12.07 13.36
C ILE A 55 6.13 11.09 12.25
N GLU A 56 5.12 10.36 11.78
CA GLU A 56 5.25 9.48 10.63
C GLU A 56 4.92 10.28 9.37
N LYS A 57 5.88 10.35 8.44
CA LYS A 57 5.70 11.02 7.15
C LYS A 57 5.80 10.03 6.02
N ARG A 58 4.98 10.21 4.98
CA ARG A 58 5.06 9.40 3.78
C ARG A 58 6.28 9.81 2.97
N VAL A 59 7.12 8.82 2.63
CA VAL A 59 8.34 9.05 1.84
C VAL A 59 7.98 9.30 0.38
N TYR A 60 7.01 8.51 -0.14
CA TYR A 60 6.54 8.62 -1.52
C TYR A 60 5.01 8.77 -1.52
N PRO A 61 4.49 10.02 -1.43
CA PRO A 61 3.04 10.23 -1.47
C PRO A 61 2.44 9.70 -2.78
N GLY A 62 1.29 9.04 -2.67
CA GLY A 62 0.61 8.48 -3.84
C GLY A 62 1.15 7.13 -4.29
N TYR A 63 1.99 6.47 -3.48
CA TYR A 63 2.52 5.15 -3.82
C TYR A 63 2.23 4.13 -2.72
N LEU A 64 2.03 2.90 -3.17
CA LEU A 64 1.91 1.73 -2.31
C LEU A 64 2.94 0.71 -2.79
N LEU A 65 3.68 0.11 -1.87
CA LEU A 65 4.64 -0.94 -2.20
C LEU A 65 4.02 -2.30 -1.89
N VAL A 66 4.01 -3.19 -2.87
CA VAL A 66 3.41 -4.52 -2.73
C VAL A 66 4.41 -5.58 -3.15
N ASN A 67 4.66 -6.53 -2.25
CA ASN A 67 5.44 -7.71 -2.58
C ASN A 67 4.47 -8.83 -2.95
N MET A 68 4.45 -9.19 -4.23
CA MET A 68 3.48 -10.14 -4.76
C MET A 68 4.05 -10.94 -5.93
N ASP A 69 3.43 -12.08 -6.17
CA ASP A 69 3.65 -12.89 -7.36
C ASP A 69 2.60 -12.48 -8.40
N LEU A 70 2.94 -11.44 -9.17
CA LEU A 70 2.00 -10.80 -10.09
C LEU A 70 1.85 -11.59 -11.38
N ASN A 71 0.62 -11.77 -11.84
CA ASN A 71 0.27 -12.24 -13.16
C ASN A 71 -0.94 -11.45 -13.67
N ASP A 72 -1.37 -11.70 -14.91
CA ASP A 72 -2.48 -10.97 -15.52
C ASP A 72 -3.78 -11.10 -14.73
N GLU A 73 -4.06 -12.28 -14.21
CA GLU A 73 -5.27 -12.53 -13.44
C GLU A 73 -5.26 -11.76 -12.11
N ILE A 74 -4.14 -11.81 -11.39
CA ILE A 74 -3.98 -11.07 -10.12
C ILE A 74 -4.08 -9.56 -10.38
N TRP A 75 -3.45 -9.07 -11.44
CA TRP A 75 -3.54 -7.67 -11.79
C TRP A 75 -4.99 -7.24 -12.03
N LYS A 76 -5.70 -7.97 -12.90
CA LYS A 76 -7.06 -7.58 -13.29
C LYS A 76 -8.08 -7.75 -12.18
N ARG A 77 -8.05 -8.88 -11.48
CA ARG A 77 -9.09 -9.22 -10.51
C ARG A 77 -8.87 -8.62 -9.14
N VAL A 78 -7.63 -8.40 -8.76
CA VAL A 78 -7.31 -7.92 -7.42
C VAL A 78 -6.83 -6.47 -7.47
N VAL A 79 -5.68 -6.23 -8.07
CA VAL A 79 -5.02 -4.93 -7.97
C VAL A 79 -5.75 -3.84 -8.75
N GLN A 80 -5.98 -4.06 -10.04
CA GLN A 80 -6.63 -3.07 -10.89
C GLN A 80 -8.04 -2.73 -10.41
N ASN A 81 -8.77 -3.73 -9.95
CA ASN A 81 -10.13 -3.55 -9.46
C ASN A 81 -10.18 -2.63 -8.25
N VAL A 82 -9.22 -2.79 -7.33
CA VAL A 82 -9.10 -1.91 -6.15
C VAL A 82 -8.72 -0.49 -6.59
N LEU A 83 -7.77 -0.35 -7.51
CA LEU A 83 -7.32 0.96 -7.98
C LEU A 83 -8.42 1.73 -8.70
N LEU A 84 -9.24 1.05 -9.47
CA LEU A 84 -10.37 1.69 -10.18
C LEU A 84 -11.45 2.16 -9.22
N GLY A 85 -11.53 1.58 -8.04
CA GLY A 85 -12.53 1.91 -7.02
C GLY A 85 -12.12 2.97 -6.01
N GLN A 86 -10.91 3.51 -6.14
CA GLN A 86 -10.46 4.50 -5.16
C GLN A 86 -11.06 5.90 -5.33
#